data_577affc2e7fc63096384309664bb3fa7
#
_entry.id   577affc2e7fc63096384309664bb3fa7
#
_cell.length_a   1.000
_cell.length_b   1.000
_cell.length_c   1.000
_cell.angle_alpha   90.00
_cell.angle_beta   90.00
_cell.angle_gamma   90.00
#
_symmetry.space_group_name_H-M   'P 1'
#
loop_
_entity.id
_entity.type
_entity.pdbx_description
1 polymer ?
#
loop_
_entity_poly.entity_id
_entity_poly.type
_entity_poly.pdbx_seq_one_letter_code
_entity_poly.pdbx_strand_id
1 'polypeptide(L)'
;YSIALFGGIAATSIIYFMLIKGLKDSSFMTPENKQWIHDNTALLITGFFVFFTILMQILHWCKINVFKVVVLMGTFALALAFAGNDLVNFIGVPLAGYSSFIDYTANGTAGPDGFLMSSLLGAAKTPWYFLIGAGAIMVYALCTSKKAHNVIKTSVDLARQDDGEENFGSTPIARTLVRFSMTLA
;
A
#
# COMPACT_ATOMS: atom_id res chain seq x y z
N TYR A 1 -1.78 28.67 9.11
CA TYR A 1 -1.60 28.57 7.64
C TYR A 1 -0.48 27.59 7.26
N SER A 2 0.68 27.61 7.92
CA SER A 2 1.82 26.72 7.60
C SER A 2 1.48 25.23 7.68
N ILE A 3 0.65 24.84 8.66
CA ILE A 3 0.23 23.43 8.86
C ILE A 3 -0.66 22.96 7.70
N ALA A 4 -1.56 23.80 7.21
CA ALA A 4 -2.43 23.47 6.09
C ALA A 4 -1.65 23.39 4.77
N LEU A 5 -0.67 24.28 4.57
CA LEU A 5 0.22 24.24 3.41
C LEU A 5 1.05 22.95 3.40
N PHE A 6 1.66 22.61 4.53
CA PHE A 6 2.38 21.34 4.69
C PHE A 6 1.49 20.13 4.41
N GLY A 7 0.29 20.10 5.01
CA GLY A 7 -0.68 19.04 4.79
C GLY A 7 -1.11 18.94 3.32
N GLY A 8 -1.28 20.08 2.65
CA GLY A 8 -1.60 20.15 1.22
C GLY A 8 -0.50 19.57 0.33
N ILE A 9 0.76 19.93 0.58
CA ILE A 9 1.92 19.38 -0.15
C ILE A 9 2.02 17.88 0.07
N ALA A 10 1.96 17.43 1.33
CA ALA A 10 2.07 16.02 1.69
C ALA A 10 0.94 15.19 1.08
N ALA A 11 -0.31 15.62 1.22
CA ALA A 11 -1.46 14.92 0.65
C ALA A 11 -1.41 14.84 -0.87
N THR A 12 -1.01 15.92 -1.55
CA THR A 12 -0.84 15.94 -3.01
C THR A 12 0.22 14.95 -3.46
N SER A 13 1.37 14.92 -2.79
CA SER A 13 2.44 13.97 -3.09
C SER A 13 2.01 12.53 -2.89
N ILE A 14 1.28 12.24 -1.81
CA ILE A 14 0.74 10.90 -1.51
C ILE A 14 -0.27 10.47 -2.58
N ILE A 15 -1.21 11.32 -2.95
CA ILE A 15 -2.22 10.98 -3.96
C ILE A 15 -1.58 10.81 -5.34
N TYR A 16 -0.65 11.65 -5.70
CA TYR A 16 0.09 11.51 -6.96
C TYR A 16 0.88 10.19 -7.01
N PHE A 17 1.58 9.85 -5.91
CA PHE A 17 2.26 8.56 -5.79
C PHE A 17 1.27 7.39 -5.91
N MET A 18 0.12 7.50 -5.26
CA MET A 18 -0.93 6.46 -5.29
C MET A 18 -1.48 6.26 -6.70
N LEU A 19 -1.71 7.33 -7.46
CA LEU A 19 -2.15 7.25 -8.86
C LEU A 19 -1.11 6.58 -9.76
N ILE A 20 0.16 6.93 -9.61
CA ILE A 20 1.22 6.44 -10.49
C ILE A 20 1.67 5.03 -10.10
N LYS A 21 1.78 4.71 -8.81
CA LYS A 21 2.31 3.43 -8.33
C LYS A 21 1.23 2.47 -7.86
N GLY A 22 0.25 2.96 -7.11
CA GLY A 22 -0.78 2.12 -6.51
C GLY A 22 -1.83 1.65 -7.49
N LEU A 23 -2.22 2.48 -8.45
CA LEU A 23 -3.32 2.20 -9.37
C LEU A 23 -2.85 1.88 -10.80
N LYS A 24 -1.54 1.84 -11.04
CA LYS A 24 -0.94 1.68 -12.36
C LYS A 24 -1.49 0.48 -13.14
N ASP A 25 -1.70 -0.63 -12.47
CA ASP A 25 -2.08 -1.90 -13.10
C ASP A 25 -3.53 -2.31 -12.76
N SER A 26 -4.33 -1.37 -12.23
CA SER A 26 -5.74 -1.61 -11.95
C SER A 26 -6.58 -1.66 -13.23
N SER A 27 -7.68 -2.42 -13.18
CA SER A 27 -8.57 -2.67 -14.33
C SER A 27 -9.21 -1.41 -14.92
N PHE A 28 -9.33 -0.34 -14.13
CA PHE A 28 -9.88 0.95 -14.59
C PHE A 28 -8.81 1.91 -15.14
N MET A 29 -7.53 1.52 -15.08
CA MET A 29 -6.43 2.32 -15.61
C MET A 29 -6.15 1.94 -17.08
N THR A 30 -7.01 2.39 -17.98
CA THR A 30 -6.82 2.18 -19.43
C THR A 30 -5.58 2.91 -19.94
N PRO A 31 -5.00 2.49 -21.07
CA PRO A 31 -3.88 3.21 -21.70
C PRO A 31 -4.19 4.69 -21.95
N GLU A 32 -5.42 5.01 -22.33
CA GLU A 32 -5.89 6.38 -22.54
C GLU A 32 -5.86 7.20 -21.25
N ASN A 33 -6.34 6.62 -20.13
CA ASN A 33 -6.30 7.27 -18.83
C ASN A 33 -4.86 7.51 -18.35
N LYS A 34 -3.95 6.57 -18.60
CA LYS A 34 -2.53 6.73 -18.28
C LYS A 34 -1.91 7.89 -19.05
N GLN A 35 -2.18 7.96 -20.35
CA GLN A 35 -1.69 9.03 -21.20
C GLN A 35 -2.28 10.37 -20.78
N TRP A 36 -3.58 10.43 -20.52
CA TRP A 36 -4.25 11.65 -20.08
C TRP A 36 -3.66 12.17 -18.74
N ILE A 37 -3.40 11.29 -17.77
CA ILE A 37 -2.74 11.64 -16.50
C ILE A 37 -1.33 12.20 -16.76
N HIS A 38 -0.59 11.57 -17.65
CA HIS A 38 0.76 12.01 -18.01
C HIS A 38 0.75 13.39 -18.66
N ASP A 39 -0.14 13.61 -19.63
CA ASP A 39 -0.24 14.86 -20.36
C ASP A 39 -0.74 16.02 -19.49
N ASN A 40 -1.58 15.72 -18.48
CA ASN A 40 -2.15 16.70 -17.57
C ASN A 40 -1.53 16.69 -16.17
N THR A 41 -0.32 16.15 -16.02
CA THR A 41 0.34 16.01 -14.71
C THR A 41 0.44 17.33 -13.94
N ALA A 42 0.84 18.42 -14.59
CA ALA A 42 0.96 19.72 -13.94
C ALA A 42 -0.39 20.27 -13.45
N LEU A 43 -1.44 20.11 -14.25
CA LEU A 43 -2.80 20.51 -13.90
C LEU A 43 -3.33 19.68 -12.72
N LEU A 44 -3.08 18.36 -12.74
CA LEU A 44 -3.48 17.47 -11.64
C LEU A 44 -2.76 17.81 -10.33
N ILE A 45 -1.44 18.02 -10.38
CA ILE A 45 -0.67 18.37 -9.18
C ILE A 45 -1.16 19.71 -8.63
N THR A 46 -1.35 20.71 -9.48
CA THR A 46 -1.82 22.05 -9.04
C THR A 46 -3.24 21.95 -8.49
N GLY A 47 -4.14 21.25 -9.17
CA GLY A 47 -5.51 21.06 -8.73
C GLY A 47 -5.59 20.31 -7.39
N PHE A 48 -4.87 19.22 -7.22
CA PHE A 48 -4.80 18.50 -5.95
C PHE A 48 -4.17 19.35 -4.85
N PHE A 49 -3.12 20.09 -5.14
CA PHE A 49 -2.48 20.96 -4.16
C PHE A 49 -3.46 22.02 -3.61
N VAL A 50 -4.18 22.70 -4.49
CA VAL A 50 -5.19 23.69 -4.08
C VAL A 50 -6.31 23.01 -3.28
N PHE A 51 -6.85 21.92 -3.78
CA PHE A 51 -7.92 21.16 -3.12
C PHE A 51 -7.52 20.69 -1.72
N PHE A 52 -6.38 20.01 -1.61
CA PHE A 52 -5.92 19.46 -0.33
C PHE A 52 -5.49 20.57 0.64
N THR A 53 -4.92 21.66 0.17
CA THR A 53 -4.60 22.79 1.05
C THR A 53 -5.86 23.40 1.67
N ILE A 54 -6.92 23.58 0.87
CA ILE A 54 -8.20 24.07 1.37
C ILE A 54 -8.81 23.04 2.34
N LEU A 55 -8.81 21.77 1.98
CA LEU A 55 -9.34 20.70 2.83
C LEU A 55 -8.60 20.62 4.17
N MET A 56 -7.26 20.67 4.17
CA MET A 56 -6.45 20.65 5.40
C MET A 56 -6.67 21.90 6.24
N GLN A 57 -6.93 23.05 5.61
CA GLN A 57 -7.29 24.28 6.34
C GLN A 57 -8.65 24.13 7.04
N ILE A 58 -9.65 23.52 6.38
CA ILE A 58 -10.96 23.26 6.98
C ILE A 58 -10.81 22.27 8.15
N LEU A 59 -10.06 21.18 7.97
CA LEU A 59 -9.79 20.21 9.04
C LEU A 59 -9.08 20.85 10.23
N HIS A 60 -8.16 21.77 9.97
CA HIS A 60 -7.47 22.53 11.02
C HIS A 60 -8.45 23.41 11.81
N TRP A 61 -9.41 24.07 11.15
CA TRP A 61 -10.47 24.84 11.81
C TRP A 61 -11.40 23.96 12.64
N CYS A 62 -11.67 22.74 12.17
CA CYS A 62 -12.43 21.73 12.93
C CYS A 62 -11.63 21.13 14.10
N LYS A 63 -10.42 21.65 14.40
CA LYS A 63 -9.50 21.14 15.44
C LYS A 63 -9.03 19.69 15.24
N ILE A 64 -9.12 19.19 14.02
CA ILE A 64 -8.60 17.87 13.65
C ILE A 64 -7.08 18.00 13.43
N ASN A 65 -6.32 17.05 13.96
CA ASN A 65 -4.88 17.03 13.80
C ASN A 65 -4.50 16.65 12.35
N VAL A 66 -4.09 17.66 11.57
CA VAL A 66 -3.70 17.50 10.16
C VAL A 66 -2.58 16.48 9.98
N PHE A 67 -1.62 16.42 10.90
CA PHE A 67 -0.52 15.42 10.82
C PHE A 67 -1.02 13.99 10.92
N LYS A 68 -2.00 13.72 11.80
CA LYS A 68 -2.64 12.39 11.90
C LYS A 68 -3.33 12.02 10.59
N VAL A 69 -4.02 12.96 9.96
CA VAL A 69 -4.69 12.73 8.66
C VAL A 69 -3.66 12.41 7.58
N VAL A 70 -2.59 13.18 7.49
CA VAL A 70 -1.51 12.94 6.51
C VAL A 70 -0.85 11.57 6.73
N VAL A 71 -0.57 11.19 7.98
CA VAL A 71 0.00 9.87 8.29
C VAL A 71 -0.95 8.75 7.90
N LEU A 72 -2.25 8.88 8.19
CA LEU A 72 -3.26 7.89 7.79
C LEU A 72 -3.35 7.78 6.26
N MET A 73 -3.34 8.89 5.53
CA MET A 73 -3.32 8.88 4.07
C MET A 73 -2.06 8.20 3.52
N GLY A 74 -0.89 8.50 4.10
CA GLY A 74 0.38 7.87 3.72
C GLY A 74 0.37 6.37 3.98
N THR A 75 -0.12 5.94 5.13
CA THR A 75 -0.25 4.52 5.47
C THR A 75 -1.20 3.80 4.51
N PHE A 76 -2.33 4.42 4.18
CA PHE A 76 -3.28 3.87 3.21
C PHE A 76 -2.67 3.74 1.81
N ALA A 77 -1.98 4.79 1.33
CA ALA A 77 -1.34 4.79 0.03
C ALA A 77 -0.24 3.73 -0.08
N LEU A 78 0.55 3.58 1.00
CA LEU A 78 1.58 2.55 1.09
C LEU A 78 0.95 1.15 1.09
N ALA A 79 -0.07 0.92 1.90
CA ALA A 79 -0.80 -0.34 1.94
C ALA A 79 -1.39 -0.69 0.56
N LEU A 80 -1.98 0.29 -0.15
CA LEU A 80 -2.52 0.08 -1.48
C LEU A 80 -1.43 -0.29 -2.49
N ALA A 81 -0.27 0.37 -2.44
CA ALA A 81 0.85 0.09 -3.33
C ALA A 81 1.44 -1.32 -3.10
N PHE A 82 1.49 -1.78 -1.85
CA PHE A 82 1.98 -3.13 -1.53
C PHE A 82 0.94 -4.21 -1.71
N ALA A 83 -0.34 -3.94 -1.44
CA ALA A 83 -1.43 -4.91 -1.59
C ALA A 83 -1.51 -5.49 -3.01
N GLY A 84 -1.29 -4.67 -4.05
CA GLY A 84 -1.24 -5.13 -5.43
C GLY A 84 -0.14 -6.16 -5.69
N ASN A 85 1.03 -5.96 -5.08
CA ASN A 85 2.16 -6.87 -5.20
C ASN A 85 1.92 -8.19 -4.43
N ASP A 86 1.38 -8.11 -3.23
CA ASP A 86 1.07 -9.28 -2.41
C ASP A 86 -0.04 -10.13 -3.02
N LEU A 87 -1.09 -9.50 -3.56
CA LEU A 87 -2.16 -10.19 -4.27
C LEU A 87 -1.65 -10.96 -5.48
N VAL A 88 -0.73 -10.41 -6.25
CA VAL A 88 -0.13 -11.11 -7.40
C VAL A 88 0.62 -12.35 -6.95
N ASN A 89 1.40 -12.26 -5.88
CA ASN A 89 2.22 -13.37 -5.41
C ASN A 89 1.39 -14.51 -4.77
N PHE A 90 0.35 -14.17 -4.00
CA PHE A 90 -0.42 -15.17 -3.24
C PHE A 90 -1.62 -15.73 -4.01
N ILE A 91 -2.27 -14.91 -4.81
CA ILE A 91 -3.52 -15.25 -5.49
C ILE A 91 -3.36 -15.32 -7.00
N GLY A 92 -2.55 -14.46 -7.57
CA GLY A 92 -2.35 -14.37 -9.01
C GLY A 92 -1.79 -15.66 -9.60
N VAL A 93 -0.79 -16.26 -8.95
CA VAL A 93 -0.17 -17.51 -9.44
C VAL A 93 -1.15 -18.69 -9.43
N PRO A 94 -1.86 -19.00 -8.33
CA PRO A 94 -2.89 -20.04 -8.35
C PRO A 94 -4.02 -19.78 -9.36
N LEU A 95 -4.44 -18.54 -9.55
CA LEU A 95 -5.48 -18.19 -10.51
C LEU A 95 -5.00 -18.26 -11.96
N ALA A 96 -3.74 -17.93 -12.22
CA ALA A 96 -3.13 -18.15 -13.53
C ALA A 96 -3.09 -19.65 -13.85
N GLY A 97 -2.72 -20.51 -12.89
CA GLY A 97 -2.78 -21.95 -13.04
C GLY A 97 -4.20 -22.46 -13.32
N TYR A 98 -5.19 -21.95 -12.60
CA TYR A 98 -6.60 -22.28 -12.84
C TYR A 98 -7.06 -21.84 -14.23
N SER A 99 -6.70 -20.64 -14.65
CA SER A 99 -7.02 -20.12 -15.98
C SER A 99 -6.41 -20.97 -17.10
N SER A 100 -5.15 -21.42 -16.91
CA SER A 100 -4.46 -22.31 -17.84
C SER A 100 -5.09 -23.69 -17.91
N PHE A 101 -5.55 -24.20 -16.76
CA PHE A 101 -6.27 -25.48 -16.72
C PHE A 101 -7.59 -25.42 -17.49
N ILE A 102 -8.36 -24.33 -17.33
CA ILE A 102 -9.61 -24.12 -18.09
C ILE A 102 -9.30 -24.03 -19.59
N ASP A 103 -8.28 -23.30 -19.98
CA ASP A 103 -7.88 -23.16 -21.38
C ASP A 103 -7.45 -24.52 -21.98
N TYR A 104 -6.69 -25.29 -21.23
CA TYR A 104 -6.30 -26.66 -21.61
C TYR A 104 -7.53 -27.58 -21.79
N THR A 105 -8.47 -27.55 -20.87
CA THR A 105 -9.67 -28.39 -20.96
C THR A 105 -10.61 -28.00 -22.10
N ALA A 106 -10.60 -26.73 -22.48
CA ALA A 106 -11.45 -26.22 -23.57
C ALA A 106 -10.82 -26.38 -24.97
N ASN A 107 -9.50 -26.17 -25.09
CA ASN A 107 -8.79 -26.05 -26.36
C ASN A 107 -7.65 -27.07 -26.54
N GLY A 108 -7.33 -27.87 -25.52
CA GLY A 108 -6.24 -28.83 -25.56
C GLY A 108 -6.58 -30.07 -26.39
N THR A 109 -6.16 -30.08 -27.64
CA THR A 109 -6.27 -31.26 -28.53
C THR A 109 -5.02 -32.17 -28.50
N ALA A 110 -3.89 -31.62 -28.05
CA ALA A 110 -2.63 -32.32 -27.83
C ALA A 110 -2.50 -32.70 -26.35
N GLY A 111 -1.64 -33.69 -26.03
CA GLY A 111 -1.35 -34.06 -24.64
C GLY A 111 -0.76 -32.87 -23.85
N PRO A 112 -0.63 -33.00 -22.51
CA PRO A 112 -0.15 -31.93 -21.64
C PRO A 112 1.19 -31.31 -22.07
N ASP A 113 2.08 -32.15 -22.64
CA ASP A 113 3.42 -31.73 -23.08
C ASP A 113 3.43 -30.90 -24.39
N GLY A 114 2.33 -30.97 -25.15
CA GLY A 114 2.20 -30.25 -26.44
C GLY A 114 1.35 -28.99 -26.37
N PHE A 115 0.74 -28.66 -25.23
CA PHE A 115 -0.11 -27.52 -25.09
C PHE A 115 0.69 -26.24 -24.77
N LEU A 116 0.69 -25.31 -25.73
CA LEU A 116 1.27 -23.97 -25.52
C LEU A 116 0.27 -23.13 -24.71
N MET A 117 0.64 -22.74 -23.48
CA MET A 117 -0.16 -21.87 -22.60
C MET A 117 -0.18 -20.42 -23.11
N SER A 118 -0.64 -20.21 -24.32
CA SER A 118 -0.67 -18.90 -24.99
C SER A 118 -1.58 -17.89 -24.28
N SER A 119 -2.57 -18.36 -23.54
CA SER A 119 -3.44 -17.53 -22.69
C SER A 119 -2.68 -16.78 -21.58
N LEU A 120 -1.50 -17.28 -21.17
CA LEU A 120 -0.64 -16.62 -20.17
C LEU A 120 0.29 -15.57 -20.74
N LEU A 121 0.39 -15.41 -22.07
CA LEU A 121 1.16 -14.34 -22.68
C LEU A 121 0.53 -12.95 -22.49
N GLY A 122 -0.78 -12.92 -22.18
CA GLY A 122 -1.52 -11.72 -21.84
C GLY A 122 -1.89 -11.66 -20.36
N ALA A 123 -2.54 -10.57 -19.96
CA ALA A 123 -3.09 -10.47 -18.61
C ALA A 123 -4.18 -11.54 -18.41
N ALA A 124 -3.96 -12.45 -17.45
CA ALA A 124 -4.94 -13.47 -17.11
C ALA A 124 -6.24 -12.83 -16.62
N LYS A 125 -7.37 -13.18 -17.26
CA LYS A 125 -8.69 -12.70 -16.84
C LYS A 125 -9.08 -13.41 -15.56
N THR A 126 -8.90 -12.72 -14.44
CA THR A 126 -9.26 -13.24 -13.13
C THR A 126 -10.68 -12.83 -12.78
N PRO A 127 -11.59 -13.77 -12.46
CA PRO A 127 -12.91 -13.45 -11.99
C PRO A 127 -12.84 -12.64 -10.68
N TRP A 128 -13.53 -11.50 -10.63
CA TRP A 128 -13.49 -10.55 -9.53
C TRP A 128 -13.90 -11.14 -8.17
N TYR A 129 -14.79 -12.14 -8.17
CA TYR A 129 -15.26 -12.81 -6.95
C TYR A 129 -14.14 -13.62 -6.24
N PHE A 130 -13.15 -14.16 -6.97
CA PHE A 130 -11.99 -14.77 -6.36
C PHE A 130 -11.13 -13.74 -5.62
N LEU A 131 -10.96 -12.56 -6.21
CA LEU A 131 -10.19 -11.48 -5.58
C LEU A 131 -10.89 -10.96 -4.33
N ILE A 132 -12.20 -10.78 -4.36
CA ILE A 132 -12.98 -10.36 -3.19
C ILE A 132 -12.94 -11.45 -2.12
N GLY A 133 -13.16 -12.71 -2.47
CA GLY A 133 -13.12 -13.81 -1.52
C GLY A 133 -11.77 -13.94 -0.84
N ALA A 134 -10.70 -13.92 -1.61
CA ALA A 134 -9.34 -13.98 -1.08
C ALA A 134 -8.98 -12.76 -0.23
N GLY A 135 -9.37 -11.55 -0.66
CA GLY A 135 -9.20 -10.33 0.13
C GLY A 135 -9.95 -10.37 1.45
N ALA A 136 -11.18 -10.86 1.46
CA ALA A 136 -11.98 -11.02 2.68
C ALA A 136 -11.34 -12.02 3.66
N ILE A 137 -10.85 -13.16 3.16
CA ILE A 137 -10.13 -14.15 3.97
C ILE A 137 -8.85 -13.55 4.55
N MET A 138 -8.10 -12.78 3.76
CA MET A 138 -6.88 -12.13 4.21
C MET A 138 -7.16 -11.11 5.30
N VAL A 139 -8.18 -10.26 5.15
CA VAL A 139 -8.61 -9.29 6.17
C VAL A 139 -9.02 -10.02 7.44
N TYR A 140 -9.84 -11.07 7.33
CA TYR A 140 -10.25 -11.87 8.48
C TYR A 140 -9.04 -12.49 9.20
N ALA A 141 -8.11 -13.10 8.46
CA ALA A 141 -6.90 -13.70 9.02
C ALA A 141 -6.02 -12.67 9.74
N LEU A 142 -5.84 -11.47 9.17
CA LEU A 142 -5.07 -10.39 9.80
C LEU A 142 -5.76 -9.88 11.07
N CYS A 143 -7.06 -9.70 11.05
CA CYS A 143 -7.82 -9.23 12.22
C CYS A 143 -7.82 -10.23 13.38
N THR A 144 -7.79 -11.53 13.09
CA THR A 144 -7.81 -12.60 14.12
C THR A 144 -6.42 -13.06 14.53
N SER A 145 -5.39 -12.72 13.79
CA SER A 145 -4.01 -13.16 14.04
C SER A 145 -3.38 -12.43 15.21
N LYS A 146 -3.10 -13.13 16.32
CA LYS A 146 -2.33 -12.61 17.45
C LYS A 146 -0.93 -12.14 17.04
N LYS A 147 -0.31 -12.82 16.06
CA LYS A 147 1.02 -12.43 15.57
C LYS A 147 0.97 -11.10 14.84
N ALA A 148 -0.01 -10.89 13.95
CA ALA A 148 -0.21 -9.61 13.27
C ALA A 148 -0.44 -8.48 14.28
N HIS A 149 -1.27 -8.71 15.30
CA HIS A 149 -1.53 -7.74 16.35
C HIS A 149 -0.26 -7.35 17.14
N ASN A 150 0.59 -8.32 17.45
CA ASN A 150 1.87 -8.05 18.12
C ASN A 150 2.82 -7.24 17.25
N VAL A 151 2.89 -7.51 15.94
CA VAL A 151 3.70 -6.72 14.99
C VAL A 151 3.20 -5.28 14.92
N ILE A 152 1.88 -5.08 14.83
CA ILE A 152 1.28 -3.74 14.82
C ILE A 152 1.62 -3.00 16.14
N LYS A 153 1.45 -3.66 17.28
CA LYS A 153 1.79 -3.08 18.57
C LYS A 153 3.26 -2.66 18.64
N THR A 154 4.17 -3.54 18.25
CA THR A 154 5.61 -3.23 18.22
C THR A 154 5.92 -2.06 17.28
N SER A 155 5.29 -2.01 16.10
CA SER A 155 5.47 -0.91 15.15
C SER A 155 4.96 0.43 15.70
N VAL A 156 3.84 0.42 16.41
CA VAL A 156 3.29 1.61 17.08
C VAL A 156 4.20 2.05 18.22
N ASP A 157 4.71 1.11 19.01
CA ASP A 157 5.60 1.42 20.15
C ASP A 157 6.94 2.00 19.64
N LEU A 158 7.47 1.49 18.52
CA LEU A 158 8.68 2.03 17.87
C LEU A 158 8.47 3.42 17.23
N ALA A 159 7.25 3.71 16.79
CA ALA A 159 6.91 5.00 16.20
C ALA A 159 6.56 6.09 17.24
N ARG A 160 6.44 5.73 18.51
CA ARG A 160 6.19 6.68 19.58
C ARG A 160 7.40 7.60 19.79
N GLN A 161 7.12 8.89 19.85
CA GLN A 161 8.11 9.92 20.19
C GLN A 161 7.90 10.48 21.62
N ASP A 162 6.97 9.88 22.37
CA ASP A 162 6.69 10.27 23.74
C ASP A 162 7.66 9.56 24.71
N ASP A 163 8.04 10.23 25.79
CA ASP A 163 8.89 9.70 26.89
C ASP A 163 8.15 8.62 27.72
N GLY A 164 7.44 7.72 27.05
CA GLY A 164 6.79 6.58 27.68
C GLY A 164 7.78 5.49 28.11
N GLU A 165 7.38 4.62 29.04
CA GLU A 165 8.20 3.49 29.46
C GLU A 165 8.65 2.67 28.26
N GLU A 166 9.97 2.56 28.09
CA GLU A 166 10.59 1.72 27.05
C GLU A 166 10.25 0.26 27.35
N ASN A 167 9.44 -0.34 26.48
CA ASN A 167 9.09 -1.76 26.57
C ASN A 167 10.26 -2.71 26.21
N PHE A 168 11.40 -2.14 25.80
CA PHE A 168 12.60 -2.90 25.48
C PHE A 168 13.56 -2.89 26.64
N GLY A 169 13.69 -4.02 27.32
CA GLY A 169 14.69 -4.20 28.38
C GLY A 169 16.10 -4.01 27.78
N SER A 170 16.84 -3.01 28.26
CA SER A 170 18.23 -2.81 27.87
C SER A 170 19.10 -3.89 28.50
N THR A 171 19.91 -4.57 27.68
CA THR A 171 20.90 -5.52 28.18
C THR A 171 22.02 -4.79 28.94
N PRO A 172 22.66 -5.40 29.95
CA PRO A 172 23.78 -4.79 30.66
C PRO A 172 24.91 -4.33 29.74
N ILE A 173 25.14 -5.09 28.65
CA ILE A 173 26.16 -4.77 27.65
C ILE A 173 25.80 -3.48 26.89
N ALA A 174 24.54 -3.33 26.46
CA ALA A 174 24.09 -2.12 25.76
C ALA A 174 24.21 -0.89 26.66
N ARG A 175 23.87 -0.98 27.94
CA ARG A 175 24.04 0.12 28.93
C ARG A 175 25.51 0.52 29.09
N THR A 176 26.42 -0.46 29.13
CA THR A 176 27.85 -0.21 29.26
C THR A 176 28.42 0.48 28.02
N LEU A 177 28.01 0.04 26.82
CA LEU A 177 28.41 0.67 25.56
C LEU A 177 27.94 2.12 25.44
N VAL A 178 26.67 2.39 25.78
CA VAL A 178 26.13 3.74 25.77
C VAL A 178 26.85 4.64 26.77
N ARG A 179 27.09 4.17 27.99
CA ARG A 179 27.86 4.92 29.02
C ARG A 179 29.27 5.21 28.54
N PHE A 180 29.94 4.23 27.94
CA PHE A 180 31.29 4.41 27.41
C PHE A 180 31.34 5.44 26.28
N SER A 181 30.37 5.40 25.35
CA SER A 181 30.27 6.40 24.27
C SER A 181 30.00 7.82 24.78
N MET A 182 29.16 7.96 25.84
CA MET A 182 28.89 9.25 26.47
C MET A 182 30.10 9.81 27.27
N THR A 183 31.03 8.94 27.68
CA THR A 183 32.24 9.37 28.41
C THR A 183 33.36 9.84 27.45
N LEU A 184 33.26 9.43 26.18
CA LEU A 184 34.21 9.80 25.12
C LEU A 184 33.80 11.02 24.29
N ALA A 185 32.54 11.49 24.44
CA ALA A 185 32.01 12.68 23.78
C ALA A 185 32.04 13.88 24.74
#